data_6e2a618134c2f3d5abdb325541b4adb0
#
_entry.id   6e2a618134c2f3d5abdb325541b4adb0
#
_cell.length_a   1.000
_cell.length_b   1.000
_cell.length_c   1.000
_cell.angle_alpha   90.00
_cell.angle_beta   90.00
_cell.angle_gamma   90.00
#
_symmetry.space_group_name_H-M   'P 1'
#
loop_
_entity.id
_entity.type
_entity.pdbx_description
1 polymer ?
#
loop_
_entity_poly.entity_id
_entity_poly.type
_entity_poly.pdbx_seq_one_letter_code
_entity_poly.pdbx_strand_id
1 'polypeptide(L)'
;MDITNIPMAWGFVYLAVVLDWFSRRVLSWRLSITMEASFCIAALDDALARHGKPDILNTDQGSQFTDAAFTGVLADRGITISMDGKGAWRDNVFVERLWRTIKYEEVYLRAYESVGEARSSIGRYLDFYNGKRPHQSLDGATPDQAYFTKLPLRVAA
;
A
#
# COMPACT_ATOMS: atom_id res chain seq x y z
N MET A 1 -3.37 -0.89 -4.68
CA MET A 1 -1.95 -1.29 -4.60
C MET A 1 -1.14 -0.46 -5.56
N ASP A 2 0.04 -0.04 -5.16
CA ASP A 2 0.92 0.79 -5.98
C ASP A 2 2.37 0.67 -5.52
N ILE A 3 3.30 1.20 -6.33
CA ILE A 3 4.74 1.18 -6.08
C ILE A 3 5.27 2.61 -6.15
N THR A 4 6.21 2.95 -5.27
CA THR A 4 6.94 4.23 -5.35
C THR A 4 8.43 4.01 -5.13
N ASN A 5 9.23 4.99 -5.56
CA ASN A 5 10.68 5.01 -5.31
C ASN A 5 10.96 5.63 -3.95
N ILE A 6 11.88 5.01 -3.22
CA ILE A 6 12.39 5.54 -1.95
C ILE A 6 13.85 5.90 -2.14
N PRO A 7 14.21 7.20 -2.09
CA PRO A 7 15.60 7.61 -2.21
C PRO A 7 16.40 7.13 -1.01
N MET A 8 17.61 6.69 -1.30
CA MET A 8 18.60 6.23 -0.33
C MET A 8 19.77 7.22 -0.30
N ALA A 9 20.72 7.07 0.63
CA ALA A 9 21.98 7.81 0.56
C ALA A 9 22.67 7.57 -0.79
N TRP A 10 22.55 6.37 -1.35
CA TRP A 10 23.09 5.94 -2.63
C TRP A 10 21.98 5.26 -3.45
N GLY A 11 21.51 5.90 -4.51
CA GLY A 11 20.45 5.32 -5.34
C GLY A 11 19.08 5.33 -4.68
N PHE A 12 18.27 4.32 -4.96
CA PHE A 12 16.92 4.19 -4.44
C PHE A 12 16.48 2.73 -4.36
N VAL A 13 15.42 2.49 -3.62
CA VAL A 13 14.71 1.20 -3.58
C VAL A 13 13.24 1.42 -3.93
N TYR A 14 12.52 0.34 -4.19
CA TYR A 14 11.09 0.37 -4.49
C TYR A 14 10.28 -0.04 -3.26
N LEU A 15 9.19 0.66 -3.01
CA LEU A 15 8.21 0.33 -1.97
C LEU A 15 6.88 0.01 -2.62
N ALA A 16 6.38 -1.21 -2.41
CA ALA A 16 5.03 -1.63 -2.79
C ALA A 16 4.14 -1.63 -1.55
N VAL A 17 2.92 -1.13 -1.69
CA VAL A 17 1.93 -1.03 -0.61
C VAL A 17 0.58 -1.53 -1.09
N VAL A 18 -0.10 -2.29 -0.24
CA VAL A 18 -1.51 -2.62 -0.37
C VAL A 18 -2.28 -1.76 0.64
N LEU A 19 -3.18 -0.93 0.13
CA LEU A 19 -3.91 0.08 0.92
C LEU A 19 -5.42 -0.19 0.88
N ASP A 20 -6.07 -0.15 2.04
CA ASP A 20 -7.52 -0.14 2.12
C ASP A 20 -8.03 1.31 1.93
N TRP A 21 -8.81 1.54 0.88
CA TRP A 21 -9.26 2.89 0.53
C TRP A 21 -10.19 3.51 1.57
N PHE A 22 -11.02 2.71 2.20
CA PHE A 22 -11.99 3.23 3.16
C PHE A 22 -11.30 3.74 4.43
N SER A 23 -10.46 2.90 5.04
CA SER A 23 -9.80 3.21 6.30
C SER A 23 -8.45 3.93 6.14
N ARG A 24 -7.89 3.92 4.94
CA ARG A 24 -6.50 4.35 4.66
C ARG A 24 -5.46 3.46 5.32
N ARG A 25 -5.84 2.31 5.83
CA ARG A 25 -4.91 1.39 6.48
C ARG A 25 -3.98 0.75 5.45
N VAL A 26 -2.68 0.78 5.75
CA VAL A 26 -1.68 0.00 5.01
C VAL A 26 -1.79 -1.44 5.48
N LEU A 27 -2.26 -2.31 4.61
CA LEU A 27 -2.50 -3.73 4.92
C LEU A 27 -1.23 -4.54 4.87
N SER A 28 -0.38 -4.25 3.91
CA SER A 28 0.95 -4.86 3.76
C SER A 28 1.85 -3.97 2.92
N TRP A 29 3.15 -4.22 3.01
CA TRP A 29 4.15 -3.50 2.23
C TRP A 29 5.41 -4.34 2.07
N ARG A 30 6.19 -4.03 1.02
CA ARG A 30 7.48 -4.67 0.73
C ARG A 30 8.44 -3.67 0.14
N LEU A 31 9.72 -3.80 0.50
CA LEU A 31 10.83 -3.11 -0.16
C LEU A 31 11.57 -4.06 -1.09
N SER A 32 12.03 -3.56 -2.23
CA SER A 32 12.84 -4.31 -3.17
C SER A 32 13.89 -3.42 -3.83
N ILE A 33 15.03 -3.99 -4.13
CA ILE A 33 16.07 -3.32 -4.93
C ILE A 33 15.78 -3.41 -6.43
N THR A 34 14.89 -4.29 -6.84
CA THR A 34 14.47 -4.49 -8.23
C THR A 34 12.97 -4.29 -8.38
N MET A 35 12.54 -3.88 -9.58
CA MET A 35 11.14 -3.62 -9.89
C MET A 35 10.50 -4.83 -10.59
N GLU A 36 10.56 -5.98 -9.93
CA GLU A 36 10.00 -7.23 -10.43
C GLU A 36 8.61 -7.50 -9.85
N ALA A 37 7.79 -8.28 -10.56
CA ALA A 37 6.45 -8.65 -10.09
C ALA A 37 6.48 -9.44 -8.77
N SER A 38 7.56 -10.16 -8.49
CA SER A 38 7.66 -11.04 -7.32
C SER A 38 7.47 -10.34 -5.98
N PHE A 39 8.02 -9.13 -5.79
CA PHE A 39 7.82 -8.42 -4.53
C PHE A 39 6.41 -7.83 -4.38
N CYS A 40 5.76 -7.51 -5.51
CA CYS A 40 4.36 -7.11 -5.52
C CYS A 40 3.46 -8.28 -5.13
N ILE A 41 3.75 -9.48 -5.65
CA ILE A 41 3.04 -10.71 -5.29
C ILE A 41 3.22 -11.03 -3.81
N ALA A 42 4.43 -10.87 -3.27
CA ALA A 42 4.70 -11.09 -1.85
C ALA A 42 3.88 -10.14 -0.96
N ALA A 43 3.79 -8.86 -1.33
CA ALA A 43 2.96 -7.90 -0.61
C ALA A 43 1.47 -8.25 -0.70
N LEU A 44 1.00 -8.63 -1.87
CA LEU A 44 -0.39 -9.04 -2.09
C LEU A 44 -0.74 -10.30 -1.29
N ASP A 45 0.08 -11.34 -1.35
CA ASP A 45 -0.14 -12.58 -0.62
C ASP A 45 -0.21 -12.35 0.90
N ASP A 46 0.67 -11.50 1.43
CA ASP A 46 0.67 -11.14 2.84
C ASP A 46 -0.63 -10.44 3.24
N ALA A 47 -1.09 -9.48 2.44
CA ALA A 47 -2.37 -8.80 2.69
C ALA A 47 -3.55 -9.77 2.65
N LEU A 48 -3.60 -10.65 1.65
CA LEU A 48 -4.67 -11.64 1.50
C LEU A 48 -4.70 -12.64 2.66
N ALA A 49 -3.53 -13.08 3.11
CA ALA A 49 -3.42 -14.03 4.23
C ALA A 49 -3.91 -13.43 5.55
N ARG A 50 -3.64 -12.15 5.79
CA ARG A 50 -3.98 -11.48 7.06
C ARG A 50 -5.38 -10.88 7.09
N HIS A 51 -5.87 -10.39 5.95
CA HIS A 51 -7.07 -9.56 5.89
C HIS A 51 -8.18 -10.14 5.02
N GLY A 52 -7.96 -11.30 4.42
CA GLY A 52 -8.89 -11.91 3.48
C GLY A 52 -8.86 -11.23 2.11
N LYS A 53 -9.72 -11.68 1.21
CA LYS A 53 -9.74 -11.15 -0.16
C LYS A 53 -10.72 -9.99 -0.31
N PRO A 54 -10.34 -8.95 -1.07
CA PRO A 54 -11.27 -7.92 -1.50
C PRO A 54 -12.10 -8.41 -2.70
N ASP A 55 -13.18 -7.71 -3.02
CA ASP A 55 -13.90 -7.93 -4.27
C ASP A 55 -13.12 -7.36 -5.46
N ILE A 56 -12.50 -6.22 -5.27
CA ILE A 56 -11.78 -5.49 -6.32
C ILE A 56 -10.41 -5.05 -5.77
N LEU A 57 -9.36 -5.28 -6.55
CA LEU A 57 -8.05 -4.69 -6.34
C LEU A 57 -7.77 -3.67 -7.44
N ASN A 58 -7.48 -2.43 -7.04
CA ASN A 58 -7.08 -1.38 -7.97
C ASN A 58 -5.56 -1.30 -8.07
N THR A 59 -5.05 -1.23 -9.29
CA THR A 59 -3.62 -1.01 -9.61
C THR A 59 -3.51 -0.04 -10.77
N ASP A 60 -2.31 0.49 -11.03
CA ASP A 60 -2.03 1.14 -12.30
C ASP A 60 -1.72 0.09 -13.40
N GLN A 61 -1.37 0.55 -14.59
CA GLN A 61 -1.03 -0.31 -15.74
C GLN A 61 0.47 -0.62 -15.83
N GLY A 62 1.19 -0.49 -14.72
CA GLY A 62 2.62 -0.82 -14.67
C GLY A 62 2.89 -2.28 -15.04
N SER A 63 4.08 -2.55 -15.59
CA SER A 63 4.44 -3.88 -16.06
C SER A 63 4.39 -4.95 -14.97
N GLN A 64 4.61 -4.57 -13.70
CA GLN A 64 4.53 -5.48 -12.55
C GLN A 64 3.11 -5.99 -12.33
N PHE A 65 2.11 -5.14 -12.58
CA PHE A 65 0.70 -5.44 -12.35
C PHE A 65 0.02 -6.08 -13.56
N THR A 66 0.60 -5.95 -14.74
CA THR A 66 0.14 -6.65 -15.96
C THR A 66 0.84 -7.99 -16.17
N ASP A 67 1.84 -8.30 -15.36
CA ASP A 67 2.56 -9.56 -15.41
C ASP A 67 1.60 -10.75 -15.16
N ALA A 68 1.77 -11.82 -15.93
CA ALA A 68 0.90 -12.99 -15.85
C ALA A 68 0.92 -13.66 -14.47
N ALA A 69 2.06 -13.66 -13.78
CA ALA A 69 2.15 -14.23 -12.44
C ALA A 69 1.33 -13.41 -11.43
N PHE A 70 1.38 -12.09 -11.52
CA PHE A 70 0.59 -11.20 -10.66
C PHE A 70 -0.92 -11.33 -10.94
N THR A 71 -1.32 -11.21 -12.19
CA THR A 71 -2.74 -11.31 -12.57
C THR A 71 -3.31 -12.70 -12.30
N GLY A 72 -2.49 -13.74 -12.41
CA GLY A 72 -2.87 -15.13 -12.10
C GLY A 72 -3.24 -15.32 -10.63
N VAL A 73 -2.52 -14.70 -9.71
CA VAL A 73 -2.84 -14.74 -8.26
C VAL A 73 -4.24 -14.20 -8.00
N LEU A 74 -4.60 -13.10 -8.65
CA LEU A 74 -5.92 -12.47 -8.49
C LEU A 74 -7.02 -13.30 -9.16
N ALA A 75 -6.79 -13.81 -10.37
CA ALA A 75 -7.74 -14.64 -11.08
C ALA A 75 -8.05 -15.94 -10.31
N ASP A 76 -7.03 -16.61 -9.77
CA ASP A 76 -7.18 -17.85 -8.99
C ASP A 76 -8.02 -17.66 -7.73
N ARG A 77 -8.05 -16.42 -7.19
CA ARG A 77 -8.82 -16.09 -5.99
C ARG A 77 -10.15 -15.39 -6.28
N GLY A 78 -10.50 -15.22 -7.54
CA GLY A 78 -11.74 -14.55 -7.94
C GLY A 78 -11.79 -13.07 -7.61
N ILE A 79 -10.63 -12.40 -7.58
CA ILE A 79 -10.53 -10.96 -7.32
C ILE A 79 -10.56 -10.21 -8.65
N THR A 80 -11.47 -9.25 -8.78
CA THR A 80 -11.54 -8.40 -9.96
C THR A 80 -10.44 -7.36 -9.94
N ILE A 81 -9.70 -7.24 -11.04
CA ILE A 81 -8.66 -6.21 -11.21
C ILE A 81 -9.31 -4.98 -11.82
N SER A 82 -9.12 -3.83 -11.17
CA SER A 82 -9.43 -2.53 -11.74
C SER A 82 -8.11 -1.82 -12.02
N MET A 83 -7.81 -1.59 -13.30
CA MET A 83 -6.61 -0.85 -13.70
C MET A 83 -7.00 0.56 -14.09
N ASP A 84 -6.22 1.53 -13.60
CA ASP A 84 -6.44 2.93 -13.91
C ASP A 84 -6.24 3.19 -15.39
N GLY A 85 -7.32 3.59 -16.04
CA GLY A 85 -7.26 4.05 -17.43
C GLY A 85 -6.96 5.54 -17.50
N LYS A 86 -6.90 6.03 -18.72
CA LYS A 86 -6.72 7.47 -18.99
C LYS A 86 -7.87 8.26 -18.36
N GLY A 87 -7.55 9.15 -17.42
CA GLY A 87 -8.55 9.96 -16.71
C GLY A 87 -8.98 9.42 -15.35
N ALA A 88 -8.47 8.29 -14.90
CA ALA A 88 -8.82 7.66 -13.61
C ALA A 88 -8.03 8.21 -12.41
N TRP A 89 -7.66 9.49 -12.42
CA TRP A 89 -6.87 10.12 -11.35
C TRP A 89 -7.54 10.02 -9.97
N ARG A 90 -8.85 9.90 -9.91
CA ARG A 90 -9.59 9.75 -8.65
C ARG A 90 -9.31 8.43 -7.95
N ASP A 91 -9.02 7.40 -8.72
CA ASP A 91 -8.76 6.06 -8.19
C ASP A 91 -7.39 5.98 -7.50
N ASN A 92 -6.44 6.86 -7.88
CA ASN A 92 -5.10 6.92 -7.33
C ASN A 92 -4.94 7.93 -6.19
N VAL A 93 -5.93 8.78 -5.92
CA VAL A 93 -5.78 9.88 -4.96
C VAL A 93 -5.40 9.41 -3.55
N PHE A 94 -5.88 8.24 -3.12
CA PHE A 94 -5.61 7.73 -1.78
C PHE A 94 -4.17 7.25 -1.62
N VAL A 95 -3.66 6.53 -2.61
CA VAL A 95 -2.27 6.08 -2.58
C VAL A 95 -1.30 7.22 -2.81
N GLU A 96 -1.64 8.19 -3.64
CA GLU A 96 -0.83 9.40 -3.82
C GLU A 96 -0.70 10.21 -2.53
N ARG A 97 -1.78 10.35 -1.77
CA ARG A 97 -1.74 10.96 -0.44
C ARG A 97 -0.86 10.19 0.53
N LEU A 98 -0.93 8.88 0.50
CA LEU A 98 -0.05 8.03 1.30
C LEU A 98 1.42 8.27 0.93
N TRP A 99 1.75 8.26 -0.38
CA TRP A 99 3.11 8.53 -0.84
C TRP A 99 3.63 9.87 -0.38
N ARG A 100 2.82 10.91 -0.50
CA ARG A 100 3.17 12.24 -0.03
C ARG A 100 3.44 12.24 1.48
N THR A 101 2.56 11.65 2.24
CA THR A 101 2.67 11.57 3.71
C THR A 101 3.95 10.84 4.13
N ILE A 102 4.20 9.65 3.58
CA ILE A 102 5.42 8.88 3.87
C ILE A 102 6.67 9.66 3.49
N LYS A 103 6.70 10.28 2.33
CA LYS A 103 7.88 10.99 1.85
C LYS A 103 8.20 12.21 2.68
N TYR A 104 7.22 13.03 3.00
CA TYR A 104 7.43 14.25 3.77
C TYR A 104 7.62 14.02 5.28
N GLU A 105 6.99 13.01 5.84
CA GLU A 105 7.06 12.75 7.29
C GLU A 105 8.16 11.77 7.68
N GLU A 106 8.67 10.96 6.76
CA GLU A 106 9.72 9.97 7.05
C GLU A 106 10.87 10.03 6.07
N VAL A 107 10.64 9.77 4.79
CA VAL A 107 11.70 9.46 3.81
C VAL A 107 12.63 10.66 3.59
N TYR A 108 12.10 11.84 3.35
CA TYR A 108 12.90 13.04 3.06
C TYR A 108 13.63 13.58 4.29
N LEU A 109 13.27 13.12 5.48
CA LEU A 109 13.98 13.46 6.72
C LEU A 109 15.18 12.53 6.98
N ARG A 110 15.36 11.52 6.16
CA ARG A 110 16.37 10.46 6.32
C ARG A 110 17.24 10.35 5.09
N ALA A 111 18.41 9.77 5.28
CA ALA A 111 19.29 9.34 4.20
C ALA A 111 19.68 7.90 4.51
N TYR A 112 18.79 6.96 4.20
CA TYR A 112 19.01 5.54 4.51
C TYR A 112 20.29 5.03 3.85
N GLU A 113 21.19 4.46 4.62
CA GLU A 113 22.46 3.93 4.12
C GLU A 113 22.38 2.48 3.67
N SER A 114 21.35 1.75 4.14
CA SER A 114 21.13 0.35 3.78
C SER A 114 19.63 0.06 3.62
N VAL A 115 19.33 -1.02 2.90
CA VAL A 115 17.95 -1.51 2.74
C VAL A 115 17.38 -1.93 4.10
N GLY A 116 18.19 -2.54 4.97
CA GLY A 116 17.77 -2.90 6.33
C GLY A 116 17.38 -1.69 7.16
N GLU A 117 18.16 -0.61 7.10
CA GLU A 117 17.83 0.66 7.76
C GLU A 117 16.52 1.25 7.24
N ALA A 118 16.36 1.31 5.91
CA ALA A 118 15.14 1.79 5.29
C ALA A 118 13.93 0.96 5.73
N ARG A 119 14.06 -0.36 5.71
CA ARG A 119 12.98 -1.28 6.12
C ARG A 119 12.58 -1.05 7.57
N SER A 120 13.53 -0.96 8.48
CA SER A 120 13.24 -0.73 9.91
C SER A 120 12.58 0.62 10.15
N SER A 121 13.09 1.68 9.54
CA SER A 121 12.58 3.04 9.73
C SER A 121 11.18 3.22 9.11
N ILE A 122 10.99 2.76 7.89
CA ILE A 122 9.69 2.79 7.22
C ILE A 122 8.68 1.92 7.96
N GLY A 123 9.09 0.75 8.45
CA GLY A 123 8.23 -0.13 9.23
C GLY A 123 7.71 0.55 10.49
N ARG A 124 8.58 1.22 11.26
CA ARG A 124 8.16 2.00 12.44
C ARG A 124 7.21 3.14 12.06
N TYR A 125 7.49 3.80 10.96
CA TYR A 125 6.62 4.88 10.47
C TYR A 125 5.24 4.35 10.08
N LEU A 126 5.16 3.23 9.35
CA LEU A 126 3.88 2.65 8.94
C LEU A 126 3.08 2.11 10.13
N ASP A 127 3.72 1.59 11.16
CA ASP A 127 3.04 1.23 12.41
C ASP A 127 2.44 2.47 13.09
N PHE A 128 3.18 3.57 13.12
CA PHE A 128 2.67 4.87 13.59
C PHE A 128 1.52 5.38 12.71
N TYR A 129 1.67 5.30 11.39
CA TYR A 129 0.66 5.73 10.43
C TYR A 129 -0.68 5.01 10.66
N ASN A 130 -0.63 3.70 10.80
CA ASN A 130 -1.82 2.88 11.00
C ASN A 130 -2.43 3.06 12.40
N GLY A 131 -1.62 3.06 13.43
CA GLY A 131 -2.09 2.93 14.81
C GLY A 131 -2.20 4.21 15.61
N LYS A 132 -1.50 5.28 15.23
CA LYS A 132 -1.42 6.51 16.02
C LYS A 132 -1.66 7.81 15.27
N ARG A 133 -1.40 7.83 13.96
CA ARG A 133 -1.53 9.04 13.17
C ARG A 133 -3.00 9.36 12.89
N PRO A 134 -3.53 10.50 13.41
CA PRO A 134 -4.91 10.88 13.09
C PRO A 134 -5.01 11.39 11.65
N HIS A 135 -6.15 11.15 11.03
CA HIS A 135 -6.46 11.59 9.67
C HIS A 135 -7.68 12.49 9.66
N GLN A 136 -7.55 13.66 9.05
CA GLN A 136 -8.65 14.61 8.94
C GLN A 136 -9.83 14.01 8.15
N SER A 137 -9.56 13.24 7.10
CA SER A 137 -10.59 12.58 6.30
C SER A 137 -11.31 11.45 7.06
N LEU A 138 -10.82 11.06 8.23
CA LEU A 138 -11.43 10.07 9.13
C LEU A 138 -11.93 10.71 10.42
N ASP A 139 -12.23 12.01 10.40
CA ASP A 139 -12.67 12.78 11.57
C ASP A 139 -11.71 12.69 12.76
N GLY A 140 -10.40 12.64 12.47
CA GLY A 140 -9.35 12.54 13.47
C GLY A 140 -9.06 11.12 13.95
N ALA A 141 -9.74 10.11 13.43
CA ALA A 141 -9.45 8.71 13.73
C ALA A 141 -8.17 8.24 13.05
N THR A 142 -7.57 7.19 13.59
CA THR A 142 -6.47 6.50 12.94
C THR A 142 -6.98 5.49 11.90
N PRO A 143 -6.14 5.08 10.93
CA PRO A 143 -6.50 4.00 10.02
C PRO A 143 -6.94 2.72 10.72
N ASP A 144 -6.26 2.32 11.79
CA ASP A 144 -6.65 1.12 12.57
C ASP A 144 -8.03 1.26 13.18
N GLN A 145 -8.34 2.41 13.78
CA GLN A 145 -9.68 2.68 14.33
C GLN A 145 -10.75 2.60 13.24
N ALA A 146 -10.52 3.24 12.10
CA ALA A 146 -11.47 3.21 10.99
C ALA A 146 -11.63 1.81 10.40
N TYR A 147 -10.56 1.05 10.29
CA TYR A 147 -10.56 -0.30 9.72
C TYR A 147 -11.34 -1.29 10.61
N PHE A 148 -11.03 -1.33 11.89
CA PHE A 148 -11.63 -2.30 12.82
C PHE A 148 -13.04 -1.91 13.25
N THR A 149 -13.36 -0.63 13.34
CA THR A 149 -14.72 -0.16 13.70
C THR A 149 -15.73 -0.32 12.57
N LYS A 150 -15.27 -0.39 11.32
CA LYS A 150 -16.12 -0.54 10.14
C LYS A 150 -16.90 -1.87 10.09
N LEU A 151 -16.35 -2.93 10.68
CA LEU A 151 -16.94 -4.27 10.60
C LEU A 151 -18.38 -4.34 11.16
N PRO A 152 -18.71 -3.76 12.32
CA PRO A 152 -20.07 -3.77 12.84
C PRO A 152 -21.08 -3.05 11.94
N LEU A 153 -20.68 -1.99 11.26
CA LEU A 153 -21.53 -1.22 10.36
C LEU A 153 -21.88 -2.00 9.08
N ARG A 154 -20.97 -2.84 8.62
CA ARG A 154 -21.22 -3.70 7.46
C ARG A 154 -22.21 -4.82 7.76
N VAL A 155 -22.20 -5.32 8.98
CA VAL A 155 -23.12 -6.35 9.43
C VAL A 155 -24.53 -5.77 9.66
N ALA A 156 -24.60 -4.50 10.05
CA ALA A 156 -25.87 -3.81 10.31
C ALA A 156 -26.53 -3.26 9.05
N ALA A 157 -25.81 -3.15 7.97
CA ALA A 157 -26.32 -2.66 6.70
C ALA A 157 -26.77 -3.81 5.81
#